data_7d93e1779b9b14e94859c8048dafca9e
#
_entry.id   7d93e1779b9b14e94859c8048dafca9e
#
_cell.length_a   1.000
_cell.length_b   1.000
_cell.length_c   1.000
_cell.angle_alpha   90.00
_cell.angle_beta   90.00
_cell.angle_gamma   90.00
#
_symmetry.space_group_name_H-M   'P 1'
#
loop_
_entity.id
_entity.type
_entity.pdbx_description
1 polymer ?
#
loop_
_entity_poly.entity_id
_entity_poly.type
_entity_poly.pdbx_seq_one_letter_code
_entity_poly.pdbx_strand_id
1 'polypeptide(L)'
;MEQALREYYLPMKKLTELEKSRRNNQAVLILFIVGVLVLAFICLFVGSSHMSIAECFGALFKKGSAAQVRIIWNIRIPRVIAAVIAGAGLSVSGLIMQTNLNNPMASPSTLGVSNAAVFGANLSIIAFAGGFLDTGNHLSSYTVGANPYATSLMAFIFATLSILLILGLCRLRAFQPGVVVLAGIAIGSVWTAATTILQFYATDVGLSAAVIWTFGDLGRATYRTDLIMAVVVLVGFVFFFIMSWQFNALLSGDAAAKSMGVAVDRLRFASMLLASVITAVCVSFLGIIGFVGIICPHVTKRLLGHDHRISIPASALSGSILLLLADTASRCLGNGSALPVGAITSLLGAPFFLAIIFCAVLSKKATHFLKDGFLRLKFVCAATAKRCIAGRLS
;
A
#
# COMPACT_ATOMS: atom_id res chain seq x y z
N MET A 1 3.62 -51.93 -17.09
CA MET A 1 2.22 -51.46 -17.04
C MET A 1 2.00 -50.42 -15.91
N GLU A 2 2.48 -50.72 -14.70
CA GLU A 2 2.34 -49.81 -13.53
C GLU A 2 3.12 -48.51 -13.66
N GLN A 3 4.32 -48.50 -14.26
CA GLN A 3 5.10 -47.29 -14.53
C GLN A 3 4.43 -46.38 -15.58
N ALA A 4 3.86 -46.94 -16.64
CA ALA A 4 3.14 -46.21 -17.67
C ALA A 4 1.83 -45.60 -17.13
N LEU A 5 1.15 -46.28 -16.21
CA LEU A 5 -0.02 -45.76 -15.52
C LEU A 5 0.37 -44.59 -14.57
N ARG A 6 1.49 -44.67 -13.85
CA ARG A 6 1.98 -43.59 -13.01
C ARG A 6 2.36 -42.32 -13.82
N GLU A 7 3.01 -42.49 -14.98
CA GLU A 7 3.34 -41.38 -15.87
C GLU A 7 2.09 -40.72 -16.47
N TYR A 8 1.01 -41.45 -16.70
CA TYR A 8 -0.25 -40.91 -17.20
C TYR A 8 -1.12 -40.27 -16.13
N TYR A 9 -1.17 -40.81 -14.92
CA TYR A 9 -1.98 -40.29 -13.80
C TYR A 9 -1.36 -39.08 -13.10
N LEU A 10 -0.02 -38.93 -13.08
CA LEU A 10 0.67 -37.77 -12.50
C LEU A 10 0.32 -36.46 -13.19
N PRO A 11 0.29 -36.32 -14.54
CA PRO A 11 -0.11 -35.11 -15.19
C PRO A 11 -1.59 -34.77 -15.02
N MET A 12 -2.48 -35.80 -14.99
CA MET A 12 -3.92 -35.57 -14.75
C MET A 12 -4.22 -35.07 -13.35
N LYS A 13 -3.55 -35.61 -12.32
CA LYS A 13 -3.69 -35.13 -10.94
C LYS A 13 -3.17 -33.71 -10.75
N LYS A 14 -2.07 -33.37 -11.43
CA LYS A 14 -1.57 -31.96 -11.45
C LYS A 14 -2.54 -31.01 -12.15
N LEU A 15 -3.17 -31.41 -13.24
CA LEU A 15 -4.17 -30.61 -13.95
C LEU A 15 -5.39 -30.34 -13.06
N THR A 16 -5.91 -31.32 -12.36
CA THR A 16 -7.05 -31.13 -11.45
C THR A 16 -6.71 -30.27 -10.24
N GLU A 17 -5.48 -30.33 -9.73
CA GLU A 17 -5.00 -29.43 -8.66
C GLU A 17 -4.84 -27.99 -9.16
N LEU A 18 -4.35 -27.77 -10.37
CA LEU A 18 -4.24 -26.45 -11.00
C LEU A 18 -5.62 -25.83 -11.27
N GLU A 19 -6.57 -26.60 -11.77
CA GLU A 19 -7.95 -26.15 -11.98
C GLU A 19 -8.64 -25.79 -10.67
N LYS A 20 -8.46 -26.60 -9.63
CA LYS A 20 -8.96 -26.33 -8.29
C LYS A 20 -8.36 -25.05 -7.70
N SER A 21 -7.05 -24.86 -7.85
CA SER A 21 -6.36 -23.64 -7.43
C SER A 21 -6.88 -22.42 -8.17
N ARG A 22 -7.05 -22.52 -9.50
CA ARG A 22 -7.60 -21.43 -10.33
C ARG A 22 -9.02 -21.05 -9.92
N ARG A 23 -9.88 -22.06 -9.64
CA ARG A 23 -11.25 -21.82 -9.17
C ARG A 23 -11.29 -21.16 -7.79
N ASN A 24 -10.41 -21.58 -6.88
CA ASN A 24 -10.27 -20.93 -5.57
C ASN A 24 -9.84 -19.48 -5.70
N ASN A 25 -8.88 -19.18 -6.56
CA ASN A 25 -8.39 -17.81 -6.78
C ASN A 25 -9.49 -16.91 -7.35
N GLN A 26 -10.31 -17.43 -8.29
CA GLN A 26 -11.47 -16.71 -8.81
C GLN A 26 -12.52 -16.45 -7.73
N ALA A 27 -12.81 -17.45 -6.88
CA ALA A 27 -13.75 -17.28 -5.78
C ALA A 27 -13.30 -16.23 -4.78
N VAL A 28 -12.01 -16.17 -4.43
CA VAL A 28 -11.45 -15.14 -3.54
C VAL A 28 -11.51 -13.75 -4.19
N LEU A 29 -11.24 -13.62 -5.50
CA LEU A 29 -11.40 -12.35 -6.21
C LEU A 29 -12.85 -11.86 -6.20
N ILE A 30 -13.81 -12.75 -6.45
CA ILE A 30 -15.24 -12.43 -6.37
C ILE A 30 -15.62 -11.99 -4.96
N LEU A 31 -15.12 -12.71 -3.93
CA LEU A 31 -15.34 -12.33 -2.53
C LEU A 31 -14.80 -10.93 -2.22
N PHE A 32 -13.61 -10.58 -2.74
CA PHE A 32 -13.05 -9.25 -2.57
C PHE A 32 -13.89 -8.17 -3.28
N ILE A 33 -14.37 -8.43 -4.51
CA ILE A 33 -15.27 -7.50 -5.22
C ILE A 33 -16.54 -7.27 -4.42
N VAL A 34 -17.20 -8.35 -3.98
CA VAL A 34 -18.41 -8.27 -3.14
C VAL A 34 -18.09 -7.52 -1.84
N GLY A 35 -16.95 -7.81 -1.22
CA GLY A 35 -16.49 -7.12 -0.01
C GLY A 35 -16.33 -5.61 -0.20
N VAL A 36 -15.72 -5.16 -1.31
CA VAL A 36 -15.61 -3.73 -1.63
C VAL A 36 -16.98 -3.09 -1.79
N LEU A 37 -17.89 -3.73 -2.54
CA LEU A 37 -19.23 -3.18 -2.79
C LEU A 37 -20.05 -3.08 -1.51
N VAL A 38 -20.05 -4.13 -0.69
CA VAL A 38 -20.78 -4.16 0.59
C VAL A 38 -20.21 -3.13 1.56
N LEU A 39 -18.88 -3.04 1.70
CA LEU A 39 -18.23 -2.04 2.57
C LEU A 39 -18.47 -0.63 2.06
N ALA A 40 -18.35 -0.37 0.76
CA ALA A 40 -18.63 0.94 0.20
C ALA A 40 -20.08 1.36 0.48
N PHE A 41 -21.02 0.42 0.36
CA PHE A 41 -22.41 0.67 0.71
C PHE A 41 -22.57 0.98 2.21
N ILE A 42 -22.00 0.17 3.10
CA ILE A 42 -22.03 0.40 4.56
C ILE A 42 -21.42 1.76 4.91
N CYS A 43 -20.31 2.14 4.28
CA CYS A 43 -19.62 3.41 4.51
C CYS A 43 -20.47 4.64 4.17
N LEU A 44 -21.46 4.52 3.29
CA LEU A 44 -22.40 5.60 3.00
C LEU A 44 -23.39 5.87 4.16
N PHE A 45 -23.69 4.83 4.94
CA PHE A 45 -24.64 4.95 6.06
C PHE A 45 -23.95 5.26 7.39
N VAL A 46 -22.72 4.79 7.58
CA VAL A 46 -21.94 5.02 8.78
C VAL A 46 -21.20 6.36 8.69
N GLY A 47 -21.35 7.22 9.69
CA GLY A 47 -20.66 8.52 9.72
C GLY A 47 -20.87 9.27 11.02
N SER A 48 -20.08 10.34 11.23
CA SER A 48 -20.10 11.19 12.43
C SER A 48 -21.38 12.04 12.56
N SER A 49 -22.14 12.21 11.49
CA SER A 49 -23.46 12.87 11.56
C SER A 49 -24.52 11.87 11.99
N HIS A 50 -25.25 12.16 13.05
CA HIS A 50 -26.35 11.33 13.58
C HIS A 50 -27.56 11.31 12.65
N MET A 51 -27.40 10.71 11.46
CA MET A 51 -28.48 10.49 10.50
C MET A 51 -28.96 9.05 10.64
N SER A 52 -30.28 8.87 10.71
CA SER A 52 -30.88 7.53 10.66
C SER A 52 -30.65 6.87 9.29
N ILE A 53 -30.72 5.54 9.24
CA ILE A 53 -30.56 4.79 7.98
C ILE A 53 -31.61 5.21 6.95
N ALA A 54 -32.85 5.47 7.39
CA ALA A 54 -33.95 5.93 6.52
C ALA A 54 -33.67 7.31 5.92
N GLU A 55 -33.15 8.25 6.72
CA GLU A 55 -32.74 9.58 6.24
C GLU A 55 -31.58 9.50 5.24
N CYS A 56 -30.58 8.66 5.50
CA CYS A 56 -29.50 8.42 4.56
C CYS A 56 -30.01 7.88 3.23
N PHE A 57 -30.94 6.92 3.28
CA PHE A 57 -31.56 6.35 2.08
C PHE A 57 -32.40 7.41 1.33
N GLY A 58 -33.19 8.21 2.05
CA GLY A 58 -33.93 9.33 1.46
C GLY A 58 -32.99 10.35 0.78
N ALA A 59 -31.91 10.74 1.45
CA ALA A 59 -30.93 11.69 0.93
C ALA A 59 -30.17 11.16 -0.30
N LEU A 60 -29.93 9.85 -0.39
CA LEU A 60 -29.32 9.20 -1.56
C LEU A 60 -30.20 9.39 -2.81
N PHE A 61 -31.52 9.30 -2.66
CA PHE A 61 -32.49 9.57 -3.73
C PHE A 61 -32.94 11.04 -3.82
N LYS A 62 -32.18 11.95 -3.19
CA LYS A 62 -32.48 13.38 -3.12
C LYS A 62 -33.87 13.70 -2.49
N LYS A 63 -34.39 12.77 -1.69
CA LYS A 63 -35.64 12.91 -0.91
C LYS A 63 -35.24 13.15 0.56
N GLY A 64 -35.00 14.38 0.95
CA GLY A 64 -34.57 14.73 2.30
C GLY A 64 -34.31 16.22 2.43
N SER A 65 -33.85 16.67 3.61
CA SER A 65 -33.45 18.06 3.76
C SER A 65 -32.23 18.37 2.88
N ALA A 66 -32.10 19.65 2.46
CA ALA A 66 -30.96 20.08 1.64
C ALA A 66 -29.61 19.81 2.32
N ALA A 67 -29.55 19.86 3.66
CA ALA A 67 -28.36 19.53 4.45
C ALA A 67 -28.00 18.03 4.35
N GLN A 68 -28.98 17.14 4.49
CA GLN A 68 -28.80 15.69 4.41
C GLN A 68 -28.31 15.26 3.01
N VAL A 69 -28.94 15.82 1.96
CA VAL A 69 -28.53 15.57 0.56
C VAL A 69 -27.08 16.06 0.34
N ARG A 70 -26.72 17.25 0.85
CA ARG A 70 -25.35 17.79 0.75
C ARG A 70 -24.33 16.90 1.45
N ILE A 71 -24.64 16.36 2.64
CA ILE A 71 -23.77 15.46 3.38
C ILE A 71 -23.51 14.17 2.57
N ILE A 72 -24.54 13.55 2.04
CA ILE A 72 -24.39 12.30 1.27
C ILE A 72 -23.62 12.55 -0.02
N TRP A 73 -24.06 13.50 -0.83
CA TRP A 73 -23.50 13.68 -2.17
C TRP A 73 -22.17 14.40 -2.20
N ASN A 74 -21.93 15.41 -1.34
CA ASN A 74 -20.71 16.23 -1.42
C ASN A 74 -19.63 15.79 -0.43
N ILE A 75 -19.97 14.98 0.59
CA ILE A 75 -19.00 14.54 1.60
C ILE A 75 -18.82 13.03 1.57
N ARG A 76 -19.89 12.25 1.74
CA ARG A 76 -19.77 10.79 1.92
C ARG A 76 -19.41 10.06 0.63
N ILE A 77 -20.07 10.37 -0.48
CA ILE A 77 -19.79 9.70 -1.76
C ILE A 77 -18.36 9.95 -2.24
N PRO A 78 -17.86 11.20 -2.35
CA PRO A 78 -16.47 11.43 -2.74
C PRO A 78 -15.48 10.72 -1.81
N ARG A 79 -15.71 10.75 -0.50
CA ARG A 79 -14.88 10.08 0.50
C ARG A 79 -14.79 8.57 0.28
N VAL A 80 -15.90 7.90 -0.02
CA VAL A 80 -15.94 6.45 -0.33
C VAL A 80 -15.22 6.15 -1.64
N ILE A 81 -15.43 6.96 -2.67
CA ILE A 81 -14.75 6.84 -3.96
C ILE A 81 -13.24 7.00 -3.77
N ALA A 82 -12.81 8.03 -3.03
CA ALA A 82 -11.40 8.24 -2.71
C ALA A 82 -10.79 7.03 -1.97
N ALA A 83 -11.50 6.44 -1.01
CA ALA A 83 -11.05 5.26 -0.29
C ALA A 83 -10.79 4.08 -1.23
N VAL A 84 -11.71 3.83 -2.17
CA VAL A 84 -11.57 2.75 -3.15
C VAL A 84 -10.38 3.00 -4.07
N ILE A 85 -10.29 4.20 -4.66
CA ILE A 85 -9.25 4.55 -5.64
C ILE A 85 -7.86 4.58 -4.98
N ALA A 86 -7.72 5.32 -3.87
CA ALA A 86 -6.45 5.46 -3.19
C ALA A 86 -5.99 4.13 -2.56
N GLY A 87 -6.92 3.35 -1.99
CA GLY A 87 -6.64 2.02 -1.48
C GLY A 87 -6.08 1.10 -2.57
N ALA A 88 -6.74 1.06 -3.74
CA ALA A 88 -6.28 0.30 -4.90
C ALA A 88 -4.90 0.77 -5.38
N GLY A 89 -4.74 2.08 -5.58
CA GLY A 89 -3.50 2.68 -6.08
C GLY A 89 -2.30 2.45 -5.17
N LEU A 90 -2.44 2.73 -3.87
CA LEU A 90 -1.38 2.55 -2.89
C LEU A 90 -0.99 1.07 -2.73
N SER A 91 -1.96 0.17 -2.72
CA SER A 91 -1.71 -1.27 -2.61
C SER A 91 -0.98 -1.83 -3.83
N VAL A 92 -1.44 -1.52 -5.04
CA VAL A 92 -0.78 -1.98 -6.27
C VAL A 92 0.62 -1.38 -6.39
N SER A 93 0.80 -0.09 -6.06
CA SER A 93 2.11 0.54 -6.04
C SER A 93 3.07 -0.17 -5.09
N GLY A 94 2.59 -0.57 -3.92
CA GLY A 94 3.35 -1.38 -2.97
C GLY A 94 3.72 -2.75 -3.51
N LEU A 95 2.78 -3.47 -4.14
CA LEU A 95 3.02 -4.77 -4.76
C LEU A 95 4.16 -4.71 -5.78
N ILE A 96 4.13 -3.71 -6.65
CA ILE A 96 5.12 -3.52 -7.71
C ILE A 96 6.48 -3.15 -7.12
N MET A 97 6.52 -2.28 -6.09
CA MET A 97 7.76 -1.95 -5.39
C MET A 97 8.38 -3.17 -4.71
N GLN A 98 7.58 -3.99 -4.03
CA GLN A 98 8.02 -5.22 -3.40
C GLN A 98 8.63 -6.20 -4.41
N THR A 99 8.03 -6.29 -5.59
CA THR A 99 8.54 -7.18 -6.66
C THR A 99 9.84 -6.65 -7.26
N ASN A 100 9.92 -5.36 -7.57
CA ASN A 100 11.11 -4.75 -8.17
C ASN A 100 12.33 -4.78 -7.23
N LEU A 101 12.10 -4.59 -5.93
CA LEU A 101 13.16 -4.55 -4.92
C LEU A 101 13.39 -5.91 -4.24
N ASN A 102 12.63 -6.93 -4.63
CA ASN A 102 12.64 -8.25 -3.98
C ASN A 102 12.62 -8.12 -2.44
N ASN A 103 11.82 -7.16 -1.94
CA ASN A 103 11.73 -6.83 -0.52
C ASN A 103 10.26 -6.66 -0.13
N PRO A 104 9.71 -7.51 0.75
CA PRO A 104 8.31 -7.44 1.15
C PRO A 104 7.95 -6.17 1.93
N MET A 105 8.95 -5.44 2.41
CA MET A 105 8.78 -4.19 3.17
C MET A 105 8.83 -2.94 2.29
N ALA A 106 9.11 -3.09 1.00
CA ALA A 106 9.24 -1.97 0.10
C ALA A 106 7.87 -1.37 -0.25
N SER A 107 7.80 -0.05 -0.22
CA SER A 107 6.68 0.74 -0.72
C SER A 107 7.20 2.10 -1.20
N PRO A 108 6.48 2.86 -2.04
CA PRO A 108 6.92 4.19 -2.42
C PRO A 108 7.09 5.13 -1.21
N SER A 109 6.26 4.96 -0.18
CA SER A 109 6.36 5.75 1.05
C SER A 109 7.67 5.48 1.81
N THR A 110 8.14 4.23 1.85
CA THR A 110 9.43 3.87 2.50
C THR A 110 10.65 4.39 1.74
N LEU A 111 10.48 4.75 0.47
CA LEU A 111 11.52 5.40 -0.33
C LEU A 111 11.54 6.94 -0.21
N GLY A 112 10.85 7.52 0.77
CA GLY A 112 10.88 8.95 1.04
C GLY A 112 9.97 9.81 0.15
N VAL A 113 9.15 9.21 -0.71
CA VAL A 113 8.18 9.94 -1.56
C VAL A 113 7.18 10.73 -0.69
N SER A 114 6.71 10.12 0.41
CA SER A 114 5.80 10.80 1.34
C SER A 114 6.47 11.95 2.07
N ASN A 115 7.75 11.82 2.47
CA ASN A 115 8.49 12.89 3.14
C ASN A 115 8.69 14.10 2.22
N ALA A 116 8.98 13.86 0.95
CA ALA A 116 9.06 14.92 -0.06
C ALA A 116 7.71 15.61 -0.31
N ALA A 117 6.60 14.84 -0.34
CA ALA A 117 5.26 15.41 -0.43
C ALA A 117 4.94 16.32 0.76
N VAL A 118 5.32 15.92 1.98
CA VAL A 118 5.19 16.73 3.19
C VAL A 118 5.97 18.02 3.08
N PHE A 119 7.23 17.95 2.64
CA PHE A 119 8.03 19.14 2.43
C PHE A 119 7.37 20.10 1.45
N GLY A 120 6.91 19.61 0.29
CA GLY A 120 6.24 20.44 -0.73
C GLY A 120 4.96 21.08 -0.22
N ALA A 121 4.14 20.35 0.54
CA ALA A 121 2.93 20.87 1.16
C ALA A 121 3.24 21.93 2.22
N ASN A 122 4.21 21.66 3.09
CA ASN A 122 4.66 22.63 4.12
C ASN A 122 5.23 23.89 3.48
N LEU A 123 6.00 23.75 2.39
CA LEU A 123 6.50 24.91 1.64
C LEU A 123 5.35 25.76 1.11
N SER A 124 4.30 25.14 0.56
CA SER A 124 3.11 25.85 0.12
C SER A 124 2.38 26.56 1.26
N ILE A 125 2.17 25.88 2.38
CA ILE A 125 1.41 26.42 3.52
C ILE A 125 2.19 27.48 4.28
N ILE A 126 3.49 27.26 4.54
CA ILE A 126 4.31 28.14 5.36
C ILE A 126 4.85 29.30 4.52
N ALA A 127 5.49 29.02 3.37
CA ALA A 127 6.17 30.03 2.60
C ALA A 127 5.24 30.87 1.72
N PHE A 128 4.24 30.23 1.06
CA PHE A 128 3.42 30.91 0.07
C PHE A 128 2.07 31.38 0.60
N ALA A 129 1.56 30.84 1.71
CA ALA A 129 0.31 31.26 2.32
C ALA A 129 0.48 32.21 3.52
N GLY A 130 1.67 32.76 3.75
CA GLY A 130 1.94 33.74 4.80
C GLY A 130 2.15 33.14 6.19
N GLY A 131 2.50 31.85 6.27
CA GLY A 131 2.80 31.16 7.53
C GLY A 131 4.22 31.35 8.06
N PHE A 132 5.06 32.20 7.46
CA PHE A 132 6.39 32.55 7.97
C PHE A 132 6.31 33.55 9.13
N LEU A 133 7.20 33.37 10.11
CA LEU A 133 7.50 34.41 11.11
C LEU A 133 8.19 35.56 10.41
N ASP A 134 7.42 36.57 10.06
CA ASP A 134 8.00 37.86 9.65
C ASP A 134 8.49 38.57 10.91
N THR A 135 9.74 39.02 10.91
CA THR A 135 10.39 39.74 12.03
C THR A 135 9.82 41.15 12.25
N GLY A 136 8.79 41.54 11.53
CA GLY A 136 8.10 42.81 11.60
C GLY A 136 6.58 42.65 11.73
N ASN A 137 6.09 42.67 12.95
CA ASN A 137 4.77 43.15 13.42
C ASN A 137 3.47 42.87 12.63
N HIS A 138 3.32 41.81 11.84
CA HIS A 138 2.05 41.57 11.16
C HIS A 138 1.49 40.16 11.43
N LEU A 139 0.89 39.97 12.63
CA LEU A 139 0.00 38.86 12.94
C LEU A 139 -1.28 38.82 12.05
N SER A 140 -1.47 39.84 11.19
CA SER A 140 -2.74 40.12 10.50
C SER A 140 -2.81 39.62 9.05
N SER A 141 -1.76 39.03 8.50
CA SER A 141 -1.74 38.63 7.07
C SER A 141 -1.78 37.15 6.80
N TYR A 142 -2.06 36.31 7.83
CA TYR A 142 -2.38 34.90 7.55
C TYR A 142 -3.77 34.84 6.90
N THR A 143 -3.78 34.88 5.58
CA THR A 143 -4.99 34.54 4.84
C THR A 143 -5.25 33.06 5.05
N VAL A 144 -6.32 32.75 5.78
CA VAL A 144 -6.87 31.36 5.99
C VAL A 144 -7.31 30.74 4.64
N GLY A 145 -6.44 30.77 3.66
CA GLY A 145 -6.73 30.45 2.28
C GLY A 145 -5.54 29.92 1.51
N ALA A 146 -4.70 29.07 2.11
CA ALA A 146 -3.82 28.27 1.27
C ALA A 146 -4.69 27.54 0.23
N ASN A 147 -4.50 27.87 -1.05
CA ASN A 147 -5.25 27.22 -2.13
C ASN A 147 -4.97 25.71 -2.07
N PRO A 148 -5.96 24.85 -1.77
CA PRO A 148 -5.73 23.41 -1.60
C PRO A 148 -5.08 22.76 -2.82
N TYR A 149 -5.37 23.29 -4.01
CA TYR A 149 -4.78 22.81 -5.26
C TYR A 149 -3.30 23.20 -5.40
N ALA A 150 -2.90 24.38 -4.93
CA ALA A 150 -1.50 24.78 -4.92
C ALA A 150 -0.68 23.90 -3.96
N THR A 151 -1.22 23.64 -2.77
CA THR A 151 -0.59 22.74 -1.79
C THR A 151 -0.46 21.32 -2.33
N SER A 152 -1.50 20.78 -2.96
CA SER A 152 -1.45 19.46 -3.59
C SER A 152 -0.46 19.42 -4.75
N LEU A 153 -0.40 20.47 -5.57
CA LEU A 153 0.55 20.57 -6.68
C LEU A 153 2.00 20.59 -6.17
N MET A 154 2.31 21.37 -5.14
CA MET A 154 3.65 21.41 -4.54
C MET A 154 4.02 20.06 -3.93
N ALA A 155 3.11 19.42 -3.19
CA ALA A 155 3.32 18.08 -2.66
C ALA A 155 3.63 17.08 -3.78
N PHE A 156 2.89 17.11 -4.88
CA PHE A 156 3.10 16.24 -6.04
C PHE A 156 4.45 16.50 -6.73
N ILE A 157 4.82 17.78 -6.95
CA ILE A 157 6.09 18.16 -7.59
C ILE A 157 7.27 17.61 -6.79
N PHE A 158 7.32 17.87 -5.48
CA PHE A 158 8.44 17.43 -4.64
C PHE A 158 8.48 15.91 -4.48
N ALA A 159 7.32 15.23 -4.37
CA ALA A 159 7.25 13.78 -4.37
C ALA A 159 7.82 13.17 -5.66
N THR A 160 7.45 13.75 -6.82
CA THR A 160 7.93 13.30 -8.12
C THR A 160 9.43 13.61 -8.31
N LEU A 161 9.88 14.79 -7.86
CA LEU A 161 11.29 15.15 -7.86
C LEU A 161 12.12 14.15 -7.03
N SER A 162 11.65 13.81 -5.84
CA SER A 162 12.32 12.85 -4.95
C SER A 162 12.55 11.51 -5.63
N ILE A 163 11.51 10.94 -6.25
CA ILE A 163 11.67 9.64 -6.93
C ILE A 163 12.58 9.73 -8.16
N LEU A 164 12.52 10.83 -8.92
CA LEU A 164 13.42 11.04 -10.05
C LEU A 164 14.88 11.13 -9.60
N LEU A 165 15.16 11.81 -8.47
CA LEU A 165 16.50 11.87 -7.87
C LEU A 165 16.96 10.47 -7.44
N ILE A 166 16.11 9.70 -6.75
CA ILE A 166 16.45 8.34 -6.30
C ILE A 166 16.75 7.44 -7.50
N LEU A 167 15.86 7.41 -8.50
CA LEU A 167 16.03 6.56 -9.67
C LEU A 167 17.22 7.02 -10.53
N GLY A 168 17.48 8.33 -10.61
CA GLY A 168 18.65 8.88 -11.27
C GLY A 168 19.96 8.41 -10.62
N LEU A 169 20.06 8.49 -9.30
CA LEU A 169 21.22 7.99 -8.54
C LEU A 169 21.38 6.47 -8.69
N CYS A 170 20.28 5.72 -8.64
CA CYS A 170 20.30 4.27 -8.77
C CYS A 170 20.74 3.81 -10.16
N ARG A 171 20.47 4.59 -11.21
CA ARG A 171 20.94 4.31 -12.58
C ARG A 171 22.45 4.28 -12.68
N LEU A 172 23.16 5.06 -11.85
CA LEU A 172 24.63 5.06 -11.80
C LEU A 172 25.23 3.77 -11.21
N ARG A 173 24.43 2.99 -10.48
CA ARG A 173 24.85 1.75 -9.78
C ARG A 173 24.05 0.52 -10.23
N ALA A 174 23.61 0.47 -11.50
CA ALA A 174 22.94 -0.67 -12.11
C ALA A 174 21.69 -1.18 -11.33
N PHE A 175 20.89 -0.29 -10.80
CA PHE A 175 19.60 -0.58 -10.12
C PHE A 175 19.63 -1.71 -9.07
N GLN A 176 20.69 -1.81 -8.30
CA GLN A 176 20.75 -2.78 -7.20
C GLN A 176 19.68 -2.45 -6.14
N PRO A 177 18.81 -3.40 -5.76
CA PRO A 177 17.69 -3.16 -4.83
C PRO A 177 18.12 -2.53 -3.50
N GLY A 178 19.25 -2.95 -2.93
CA GLY A 178 19.79 -2.38 -1.69
C GLY A 178 20.20 -0.91 -1.82
N VAL A 179 20.75 -0.51 -2.97
CA VAL A 179 21.13 0.89 -3.25
C VAL A 179 19.90 1.77 -3.34
N VAL A 180 18.82 1.28 -3.96
CA VAL A 180 17.54 2.03 -4.06
C VAL A 180 16.96 2.32 -2.69
N VAL A 181 16.93 1.33 -1.81
CA VAL A 181 16.40 1.49 -0.44
C VAL A 181 17.26 2.46 0.36
N LEU A 182 18.59 2.33 0.29
CA LEU A 182 19.50 3.22 1.01
C LEU A 182 19.41 4.67 0.50
N ALA A 183 19.36 4.87 -0.82
CA ALA A 183 19.15 6.18 -1.42
C ALA A 183 17.82 6.79 -0.99
N GLY A 184 16.76 5.97 -0.93
CA GLY A 184 15.44 6.39 -0.46
C GLY A 184 15.45 6.88 0.98
N ILE A 185 16.11 6.15 1.88
CA ILE A 185 16.27 6.53 3.28
C ILE A 185 17.07 7.85 3.39
N ALA A 186 18.19 7.96 2.69
CA ALA A 186 19.04 9.16 2.74
C ALA A 186 18.29 10.39 2.22
N ILE A 187 17.67 10.33 1.04
CA ILE A 187 16.90 11.43 0.45
C ILE A 187 15.67 11.75 1.30
N GLY A 188 14.99 10.73 1.84
CA GLY A 188 13.88 10.91 2.77
C GLY A 188 14.28 11.67 4.02
N SER A 189 15.47 11.42 4.57
CA SER A 189 16.00 12.15 5.73
C SER A 189 16.32 13.61 5.39
N VAL A 190 16.80 13.90 4.17
CA VAL A 190 17.03 15.28 3.71
C VAL A 190 15.69 16.04 3.65
N TRP A 191 14.62 15.44 3.09
CA TRP A 191 13.30 16.08 3.06
C TRP A 191 12.72 16.29 4.46
N THR A 192 12.92 15.33 5.38
CA THR A 192 12.50 15.49 6.78
C THR A 192 13.23 16.65 7.46
N ALA A 193 14.55 16.73 7.31
CA ALA A 193 15.33 17.83 7.86
C ALA A 193 14.91 19.19 7.28
N ALA A 194 14.72 19.27 5.95
CA ALA A 194 14.25 20.48 5.28
C ALA A 194 12.86 20.90 5.78
N THR A 195 11.94 19.93 6.00
CA THR A 195 10.63 20.19 6.59
C THR A 195 10.75 20.76 8.00
N THR A 196 11.60 20.17 8.85
CA THR A 196 11.82 20.64 10.22
C THR A 196 12.38 22.07 10.26
N ILE A 197 13.35 22.38 9.37
CA ILE A 197 13.88 23.75 9.25
C ILE A 197 12.77 24.72 8.84
N LEU A 198 11.94 24.36 7.87
CA LEU A 198 10.84 25.19 7.41
C LEU A 198 9.80 25.43 8.53
N GLN A 199 9.47 24.39 9.29
CA GLN A 199 8.54 24.44 10.43
C GLN A 199 9.09 25.29 11.59
N PHE A 200 10.41 25.33 11.78
CA PHE A 200 11.05 26.15 12.82
C PHE A 200 10.80 27.66 12.59
N TYR A 201 10.72 28.10 11.35
CA TYR A 201 10.42 29.48 10.99
C TYR A 201 8.92 29.76 10.77
N ALA A 202 8.05 28.80 11.04
CA ALA A 202 6.62 28.95 10.85
C ALA A 202 5.96 29.68 12.04
N THR A 203 4.87 30.41 11.76
CA THR A 203 3.95 30.86 12.81
C THR A 203 3.19 29.68 13.41
N ASP A 204 2.65 29.83 14.64
CA ASP A 204 1.85 28.77 15.30
C ASP A 204 0.68 28.31 14.42
N VAL A 205 0.01 29.21 13.74
CA VAL A 205 -1.11 28.90 12.83
C VAL A 205 -0.61 28.17 11.59
N GLY A 206 0.51 28.62 11.00
CA GLY A 206 1.14 27.96 9.85
C GLY A 206 1.64 26.57 10.20
N LEU A 207 2.26 26.41 11.36
CA LEU A 207 2.73 25.13 11.87
C LEU A 207 1.55 24.16 12.11
N SER A 208 0.49 24.63 12.77
CA SER A 208 -0.71 23.81 13.00
C SER A 208 -1.35 23.35 11.70
N ALA A 209 -1.49 24.23 10.71
CA ALA A 209 -2.03 23.92 9.40
C ALA A 209 -1.15 22.90 8.65
N ALA A 210 0.18 23.06 8.70
CA ALA A 210 1.16 22.18 8.11
C ALA A 210 1.11 20.77 8.73
N VAL A 211 1.02 20.67 10.07
CA VAL A 211 0.91 19.39 10.79
C VAL A 211 -0.43 18.71 10.47
N ILE A 212 -1.55 19.43 10.48
CA ILE A 212 -2.87 18.89 10.12
C ILE A 212 -2.87 18.35 8.68
N TRP A 213 -2.12 19.00 7.77
CA TRP A 213 -2.01 18.50 6.40
C TRP A 213 -1.35 17.12 6.34
N THR A 214 -0.38 16.85 7.21
CA THR A 214 0.31 15.53 7.23
C THR A 214 -0.61 14.40 7.64
N PHE A 215 -1.70 14.69 8.34
CA PHE A 215 -2.69 13.70 8.75
C PHE A 215 -3.48 13.24 7.52
N GLY A 216 -3.41 11.97 7.19
CA GLY A 216 -4.20 11.41 6.09
C GLY A 216 -5.70 11.55 6.38
N ASP A 217 -6.41 12.26 5.51
CA ASP A 217 -7.86 12.47 5.62
C ASP A 217 -8.56 12.34 4.26
N LEU A 218 -9.42 11.34 4.17
CA LEU A 218 -10.27 11.11 3.00
C LEU A 218 -11.39 12.16 2.85
N GLY A 219 -11.67 12.93 3.90
CA GLY A 219 -12.66 14.02 3.87
C GLY A 219 -12.25 15.21 2.99
N ARG A 220 -10.97 15.29 2.57
CA ARG A 220 -10.48 16.29 1.61
C ARG A 220 -10.87 15.96 0.17
N ALA A 221 -11.32 14.75 -0.09
CA ALA A 221 -11.68 14.30 -1.42
C ALA A 221 -12.88 15.09 -1.99
N THR A 222 -12.78 15.39 -3.26
CA THR A 222 -13.83 15.98 -4.08
C THR A 222 -13.95 15.18 -5.38
N TYR A 223 -15.07 15.27 -6.08
CA TYR A 223 -15.23 14.57 -7.36
C TYR A 223 -14.12 14.89 -8.39
N ARG A 224 -13.57 16.10 -8.36
CA ARG A 224 -12.47 16.51 -9.26
C ARG A 224 -11.17 15.81 -8.88
N THR A 225 -10.83 15.79 -7.58
CA THR A 225 -9.61 15.11 -7.09
C THR A 225 -9.72 13.60 -7.26
N ASP A 226 -10.91 13.04 -7.05
CA ASP A 226 -11.20 11.62 -7.27
C ASP A 226 -11.03 11.23 -8.74
N LEU A 227 -11.51 12.07 -9.66
CA LEU A 227 -11.32 11.83 -11.10
C LEU A 227 -9.83 11.82 -11.48
N ILE A 228 -9.05 12.78 -10.99
CA ILE A 228 -7.59 12.83 -11.25
C ILE A 228 -6.91 11.58 -10.70
N MET A 229 -7.21 11.22 -9.45
CA MET A 229 -6.67 10.00 -8.84
C MET A 229 -7.08 8.75 -9.62
N ALA A 230 -8.36 8.66 -10.02
CA ALA A 230 -8.90 7.52 -10.76
C ALA A 230 -8.18 7.33 -12.09
N VAL A 231 -7.97 8.40 -12.86
CA VAL A 231 -7.27 8.34 -14.15
C VAL A 231 -5.83 7.85 -13.95
N VAL A 232 -5.08 8.42 -13.01
CA VAL A 232 -3.69 8.04 -12.76
C VAL A 232 -3.58 6.60 -12.25
N VAL A 233 -4.44 6.21 -11.31
CA VAL A 233 -4.47 4.84 -10.77
C VAL A 233 -4.87 3.84 -11.84
N LEU A 234 -5.86 4.14 -12.68
CA LEU A 234 -6.31 3.28 -13.76
C LEU A 234 -5.22 3.08 -14.82
N VAL A 235 -4.58 4.16 -15.26
CA VAL A 235 -3.46 4.09 -16.22
C VAL A 235 -2.33 3.22 -15.65
N GLY A 236 -1.97 3.43 -14.39
CA GLY A 236 -0.96 2.60 -13.73
C GLY A 236 -1.38 1.15 -13.57
N PHE A 237 -2.62 0.90 -13.18
CA PHE A 237 -3.16 -0.46 -13.05
C PHE A 237 -3.12 -1.21 -14.39
N VAL A 238 -3.56 -0.58 -15.47
CA VAL A 238 -3.53 -1.16 -16.83
C VAL A 238 -2.10 -1.45 -17.25
N PHE A 239 -1.17 -0.52 -17.04
CA PHE A 239 0.24 -0.73 -17.34
C PHE A 239 0.82 -1.93 -16.57
N PHE A 240 0.59 -2.01 -15.27
CA PHE A 240 1.10 -3.11 -14.45
C PHE A 240 0.46 -4.45 -14.81
N PHE A 241 -0.84 -4.43 -15.15
CA PHE A 241 -1.54 -5.64 -15.56
C PHE A 241 -1.02 -6.19 -16.90
N ILE A 242 -0.77 -5.33 -17.88
CA ILE A 242 -0.15 -5.71 -19.16
C ILE A 242 1.26 -6.27 -18.94
N MET A 243 2.03 -5.66 -18.02
CA MET A 243 3.39 -6.09 -17.70
C MET A 243 3.45 -7.27 -16.70
N SER A 244 2.31 -7.84 -16.30
CA SER A 244 2.23 -8.90 -15.27
C SER A 244 3.14 -10.10 -15.58
N TRP A 245 3.26 -10.48 -16.85
CA TRP A 245 4.18 -11.56 -17.26
C TRP A 245 5.65 -11.22 -16.97
N GLN A 246 6.06 -9.98 -17.24
CA GLN A 246 7.43 -9.55 -17.00
C GLN A 246 7.75 -9.49 -15.50
N PHE A 247 6.78 -9.10 -14.66
CA PHE A 247 6.91 -9.16 -13.20
C PHE A 247 6.98 -10.60 -12.69
N ASN A 248 6.26 -11.54 -13.30
CA ASN A 248 6.38 -12.95 -12.98
C ASN A 248 7.77 -13.48 -13.33
N ALA A 249 8.34 -13.07 -14.46
CA ALA A 249 9.71 -13.43 -14.83
C ALA A 249 10.74 -12.89 -13.82
N LEU A 250 10.54 -11.68 -13.28
CA LEU A 250 11.41 -11.11 -12.23
C LEU A 250 11.44 -11.93 -10.93
N LEU A 251 10.40 -12.69 -10.61
CA LEU A 251 10.38 -13.56 -9.44
C LEU A 251 11.42 -14.69 -9.52
N SER A 252 11.85 -15.06 -10.73
CA SER A 252 12.90 -16.08 -10.95
C SER A 252 14.31 -15.50 -10.85
N GLY A 253 14.45 -14.19 -10.59
CA GLY A 253 15.71 -13.47 -10.49
C GLY A 253 16.11 -12.76 -11.80
N ASP A 254 17.01 -11.78 -11.68
CA ASP A 254 17.38 -10.87 -12.79
C ASP A 254 18.01 -11.59 -13.97
N ALA A 255 18.90 -12.54 -13.70
CA ALA A 255 19.57 -13.30 -14.76
C ALA A 255 18.58 -14.15 -15.56
N ALA A 256 17.66 -14.84 -14.86
CA ALA A 256 16.61 -15.63 -15.50
C ALA A 256 15.63 -14.74 -16.27
N ALA A 257 15.23 -13.59 -15.74
CA ALA A 257 14.35 -12.65 -16.43
C ALA A 257 15.00 -12.11 -17.71
N LYS A 258 16.30 -11.76 -17.68
CA LYS A 258 17.06 -11.31 -18.85
C LYS A 258 17.17 -12.40 -19.92
N SER A 259 17.39 -13.66 -19.55
CA SER A 259 17.42 -14.78 -20.50
C SER A 259 16.06 -15.04 -21.15
N MET A 260 14.95 -14.70 -20.49
CA MET A 260 13.60 -14.71 -21.05
C MET A 260 13.26 -13.47 -21.90
N GLY A 261 14.22 -12.57 -22.15
CA GLY A 261 14.04 -11.39 -22.99
C GLY A 261 13.47 -10.17 -22.27
N VAL A 262 13.37 -10.16 -20.93
CA VAL A 262 12.89 -9.02 -20.17
C VAL A 262 13.98 -7.97 -20.03
N ALA A 263 13.68 -6.73 -20.42
CA ALA A 263 14.55 -5.57 -20.20
C ALA A 263 14.44 -5.08 -18.75
N VAL A 264 15.06 -5.81 -17.79
CA VAL A 264 14.89 -5.67 -16.34
C VAL A 264 15.08 -4.23 -15.86
N ASP A 265 16.13 -3.55 -16.32
CA ASP A 265 16.44 -2.19 -15.86
C ASP A 265 15.39 -1.16 -16.33
N ARG A 266 14.89 -1.31 -17.56
CA ARG A 266 13.82 -0.45 -18.11
C ARG A 266 12.49 -0.72 -17.40
N LEU A 267 12.17 -1.99 -17.16
CA LEU A 267 10.96 -2.39 -16.46
C LEU A 267 10.95 -1.84 -15.02
N ARG A 268 12.06 -1.99 -14.29
CA ARG A 268 12.23 -1.44 -12.94
C ARG A 268 12.07 0.08 -12.93
N PHE A 269 12.79 0.77 -13.79
CA PHE A 269 12.71 2.24 -13.87
C PHE A 269 11.27 2.70 -14.12
N ALA A 270 10.63 2.22 -15.17
CA ALA A 270 9.28 2.64 -15.55
C ALA A 270 8.24 2.28 -14.50
N SER A 271 8.29 1.06 -13.96
CA SER A 271 7.30 0.60 -12.99
C SER A 271 7.47 1.26 -11.62
N MET A 272 8.69 1.50 -11.16
CA MET A 272 8.95 2.20 -9.90
C MET A 272 8.57 3.68 -10.01
N LEU A 273 8.86 4.32 -11.14
CA LEU A 273 8.44 5.70 -11.39
C LEU A 273 6.91 5.80 -11.35
N LEU A 274 6.21 4.94 -12.10
CA LEU A 274 4.75 4.98 -12.17
C LEU A 274 4.09 4.65 -10.82
N ALA A 275 4.60 3.66 -10.08
CA ALA A 275 4.13 3.34 -8.73
C ALA A 275 4.31 4.52 -7.76
N SER A 276 5.42 5.25 -7.89
CA SER A 276 5.67 6.45 -7.08
C SER A 276 4.79 7.63 -7.49
N VAL A 277 4.52 7.81 -8.78
CA VAL A 277 3.58 8.83 -9.29
C VAL A 277 2.16 8.58 -8.77
N ILE A 278 1.69 7.32 -8.80
CA ILE A 278 0.40 6.96 -8.20
C ILE A 278 0.36 7.34 -6.72
N THR A 279 1.40 6.96 -5.97
CA THR A 279 1.48 7.30 -4.54
C THR A 279 1.57 8.81 -4.32
N ALA A 280 2.35 9.53 -5.13
CA ALA A 280 2.48 10.98 -5.05
C ALA A 280 1.14 11.68 -5.27
N VAL A 281 0.34 11.26 -6.26
CA VAL A 281 -1.00 11.80 -6.51
C VAL A 281 -1.94 11.51 -5.33
N CYS A 282 -1.98 10.27 -4.83
CA CYS A 282 -2.83 9.93 -3.68
C CYS A 282 -2.44 10.74 -2.43
N VAL A 283 -1.15 10.83 -2.12
CA VAL A 283 -0.66 11.58 -0.94
C VAL A 283 -0.88 13.08 -1.10
N SER A 284 -0.73 13.64 -2.29
CA SER A 284 -0.90 15.07 -2.52
C SER A 284 -2.33 15.57 -2.27
N PHE A 285 -3.34 14.73 -2.51
CA PHE A 285 -4.74 15.10 -2.25
C PHE A 285 -5.22 14.67 -0.87
N LEU A 286 -4.79 13.52 -0.38
CA LEU A 286 -5.35 12.92 0.83
C LEU A 286 -4.44 13.03 2.06
N GLY A 287 -3.20 13.48 1.90
CA GLY A 287 -2.17 13.44 2.95
C GLY A 287 -1.55 12.04 3.09
N ILE A 288 -0.78 11.83 4.16
CA ILE A 288 -0.04 10.57 4.35
C ILE A 288 -0.98 9.45 4.76
N ILE A 289 -0.99 8.38 3.97
CA ILE A 289 -1.67 7.12 4.29
C ILE A 289 -0.60 6.02 4.26
N GLY A 290 -0.28 5.49 5.44
CA GLY A 290 0.77 4.48 5.60
C GLY A 290 0.24 3.04 5.52
N PHE A 291 1.16 2.09 5.41
CA PHE A 291 0.97 0.63 5.53
C PHE A 291 0.09 -0.07 4.48
N VAL A 292 -0.82 0.60 3.78
CA VAL A 292 -1.69 -0.01 2.77
C VAL A 292 -0.86 -0.75 1.71
N GLY A 293 0.20 -0.10 1.20
CA GLY A 293 1.10 -0.68 0.19
C GLY A 293 2.02 -1.79 0.72
N ILE A 294 2.06 -2.03 2.02
CA ILE A 294 2.84 -3.13 2.62
C ILE A 294 1.94 -4.30 2.96
N ILE A 295 0.84 -4.04 3.67
CA ILE A 295 -0.04 -5.07 4.20
C ILE A 295 -0.82 -5.79 3.11
N CYS A 296 -1.50 -5.02 2.25
CA CYS A 296 -2.43 -5.59 1.27
C CYS A 296 -1.75 -6.52 0.26
N PRO A 297 -0.59 -6.18 -0.33
CA PRO A 297 0.14 -7.10 -1.18
C PRO A 297 0.61 -8.35 -0.44
N HIS A 298 0.99 -8.21 0.83
CA HIS A 298 1.42 -9.35 1.64
C HIS A 298 0.29 -10.35 1.89
N VAL A 299 -0.88 -9.83 2.32
CA VAL A 299 -2.10 -10.65 2.51
C VAL A 299 -2.50 -11.34 1.20
N THR A 300 -2.50 -10.59 0.10
CA THR A 300 -2.86 -11.09 -1.22
C THR A 300 -1.93 -12.22 -1.68
N LYS A 301 -0.61 -12.02 -1.57
CA LYS A 301 0.38 -13.05 -1.92
C LYS A 301 0.23 -14.30 -1.07
N ARG A 302 -0.12 -14.15 0.20
CA ARG A 302 -0.33 -15.29 1.11
C ARG A 302 -1.59 -16.08 0.78
N LEU A 303 -2.65 -15.43 0.31
CA LEU A 303 -3.94 -16.07 0.00
C LEU A 303 -3.99 -16.64 -1.43
N LEU A 304 -3.43 -15.95 -2.40
CA LEU A 304 -3.61 -16.21 -3.83
C LEU A 304 -2.30 -16.60 -4.55
N GLY A 305 -1.17 -16.52 -3.84
CA GLY A 305 0.15 -16.79 -4.42
C GLY A 305 0.79 -15.57 -5.07
N HIS A 306 1.87 -15.80 -5.82
CA HIS A 306 2.75 -14.75 -6.32
C HIS A 306 2.50 -14.38 -7.79
N ASP A 307 1.54 -15.00 -8.48
CA ASP A 307 1.22 -14.67 -9.87
C ASP A 307 0.63 -13.26 -9.97
N HIS A 308 1.33 -12.36 -10.66
CA HIS A 308 0.94 -10.96 -10.81
C HIS A 308 -0.37 -10.77 -11.58
N ARG A 309 -0.78 -11.71 -12.43
CA ARG A 309 -2.08 -11.66 -13.11
C ARG A 309 -3.25 -11.67 -12.14
N ILE A 310 -3.06 -12.36 -11.00
CA ILE A 310 -4.08 -12.47 -9.94
C ILE A 310 -3.76 -11.50 -8.81
N SER A 311 -2.48 -11.36 -8.44
CA SER A 311 -2.05 -10.54 -7.31
C SER A 311 -2.28 -9.04 -7.54
N ILE A 312 -2.19 -8.52 -8.79
CA ILE A 312 -2.45 -7.10 -9.08
C ILE A 312 -3.91 -6.74 -8.80
N PRO A 313 -4.93 -7.39 -9.41
CA PRO A 313 -6.31 -7.05 -9.12
C PRO A 313 -6.71 -7.37 -7.67
N ALA A 314 -6.21 -8.44 -7.10
CA ALA A 314 -6.48 -8.78 -5.71
C ALA A 314 -5.87 -7.77 -4.72
N SER A 315 -4.66 -7.26 -5.00
CA SER A 315 -4.06 -6.18 -4.19
C SER A 315 -4.85 -4.88 -4.28
N ALA A 316 -5.32 -4.52 -5.47
CA ALA A 316 -6.18 -3.35 -5.64
C ALA A 316 -7.44 -3.45 -4.75
N LEU A 317 -8.14 -4.57 -4.84
CA LEU A 317 -9.36 -4.81 -4.06
C LEU A 317 -9.09 -4.88 -2.55
N SER A 318 -8.04 -5.58 -2.12
CA SER A 318 -7.67 -5.67 -0.70
C SER A 318 -7.27 -4.30 -0.13
N GLY A 319 -6.59 -3.45 -0.92
CA GLY A 319 -6.28 -2.08 -0.55
C GLY A 319 -7.51 -1.21 -0.37
N SER A 320 -8.48 -1.34 -1.28
CA SER A 320 -9.78 -0.67 -1.18
C SER A 320 -10.54 -1.11 0.07
N ILE A 321 -10.59 -2.41 0.37
CA ILE A 321 -11.21 -2.96 1.59
C ILE A 321 -10.55 -2.37 2.84
N LEU A 322 -9.21 -2.42 2.92
CA LEU A 322 -8.50 -1.92 4.09
C LEU A 322 -8.77 -0.43 4.32
N LEU A 323 -8.75 0.36 3.26
CA LEU A 323 -8.94 1.81 3.40
C LEU A 323 -10.39 2.19 3.71
N LEU A 324 -11.39 1.47 3.18
CA LEU A 324 -12.79 1.61 3.56
C LEU A 324 -13.00 1.26 5.04
N LEU A 325 -12.39 0.18 5.53
CA LEU A 325 -12.47 -0.21 6.95
C LEU A 325 -11.80 0.84 7.86
N ALA A 326 -10.61 1.33 7.48
CA ALA A 326 -9.89 2.34 8.23
C ALA A 326 -10.66 3.67 8.27
N ASP A 327 -11.28 4.07 7.16
CA ASP A 327 -12.12 5.27 7.10
C ASP A 327 -13.38 5.13 7.97
N THR A 328 -14.03 3.97 7.94
CA THR A 328 -15.19 3.70 8.79
C THR A 328 -14.81 3.75 10.26
N ALA A 329 -13.71 3.08 10.64
CA ALA A 329 -13.19 3.14 12.01
C ALA A 329 -12.83 4.57 12.44
N SER A 330 -12.20 5.36 11.56
CA SER A 330 -11.89 6.77 11.78
C SER A 330 -13.12 7.60 12.15
N ARG A 331 -14.22 7.37 11.47
CA ARG A 331 -15.50 8.09 11.70
C ARG A 331 -16.27 7.60 12.92
N CYS A 332 -16.16 6.31 13.23
CA CYS A 332 -16.84 5.73 14.42
C CYS A 332 -16.14 6.09 15.72
N LEU A 333 -14.80 6.09 15.73
CA LEU A 333 -14.01 6.34 16.95
C LEU A 333 -13.85 7.83 17.28
N GLY A 334 -14.14 8.72 16.34
CA GLY A 334 -13.85 10.15 16.44
C GLY A 334 -14.85 11.00 17.22
N ASN A 335 -15.89 10.43 17.84
CA ASN A 335 -16.83 11.13 18.72
C ASN A 335 -17.35 12.49 18.17
N GLY A 336 -17.75 12.51 16.88
CA GLY A 336 -18.23 13.71 16.19
C GLY A 336 -17.23 14.36 15.21
N SER A 337 -15.93 14.09 15.34
CA SER A 337 -14.90 14.43 14.36
C SER A 337 -14.24 13.18 13.80
N ALA A 338 -13.91 13.15 12.51
CA ALA A 338 -13.19 12.02 11.95
C ALA A 338 -11.72 12.03 12.40
N LEU A 339 -11.23 10.91 12.95
CA LEU A 339 -9.82 10.74 13.23
C LEU A 339 -8.99 10.67 11.93
N PRO A 340 -7.69 11.03 11.96
CA PRO A 340 -6.83 10.86 10.80
C PRO A 340 -6.77 9.40 10.33
N VAL A 341 -7.13 9.14 9.08
CA VAL A 341 -7.14 7.78 8.50
C VAL A 341 -5.72 7.21 8.45
N GLY A 342 -4.71 8.06 8.21
CA GLY A 342 -3.30 7.68 8.24
C GLY A 342 -2.86 7.14 9.60
N ALA A 343 -3.37 7.69 10.70
CA ALA A 343 -3.10 7.19 12.06
C ALA A 343 -3.76 5.81 12.29
N ILE A 344 -5.00 5.64 11.85
CA ILE A 344 -5.72 4.35 11.95
C ILE A 344 -5.02 3.25 11.14
N THR A 345 -4.64 3.54 9.89
CA THR A 345 -3.91 2.56 9.06
C THR A 345 -2.55 2.21 9.66
N SER A 346 -1.86 3.15 10.30
CA SER A 346 -0.58 2.90 10.98
C SER A 346 -0.77 2.08 12.26
N LEU A 347 -1.81 2.37 13.05
CA LEU A 347 -2.14 1.64 14.28
C LEU A 347 -2.52 0.18 13.98
N LEU A 348 -3.22 -0.07 12.89
CA LEU A 348 -3.54 -1.43 12.43
C LEU A 348 -2.33 -2.10 11.76
N GLY A 349 -1.55 -1.32 11.04
CA GLY A 349 -0.44 -1.81 10.23
C GLY A 349 0.76 -2.29 11.02
N ALA A 350 1.18 -1.56 12.03
CA ALA A 350 2.36 -1.89 12.81
C ALA A 350 2.24 -3.22 13.58
N PRO A 351 1.16 -3.51 14.33
CA PRO A 351 0.99 -4.81 14.97
C PRO A 351 0.85 -5.97 13.98
N PHE A 352 0.13 -5.75 12.87
CA PHE A 352 0.00 -6.76 11.81
C PHE A 352 1.36 -7.12 11.22
N PHE A 353 2.20 -6.12 10.98
CA PHE A 353 3.53 -6.31 10.46
C PHE A 353 4.45 -7.08 11.45
N LEU A 354 4.40 -6.72 12.74
CA LEU A 354 5.10 -7.46 13.78
C LEU A 354 4.63 -8.92 13.84
N ALA A 355 3.32 -9.17 13.78
CA ALA A 355 2.78 -10.53 13.76
C ALA A 355 3.33 -11.35 12.58
N ILE A 356 3.45 -10.77 11.38
CA ILE A 356 4.03 -11.43 10.21
C ILE A 356 5.48 -11.84 10.47
N ILE A 357 6.30 -10.95 11.01
CA ILE A 357 7.71 -11.22 11.31
C ILE A 357 7.83 -12.34 12.34
N PHE A 358 7.10 -12.25 13.44
CA PHE A 358 7.17 -13.24 14.51
C PHE A 358 6.64 -14.60 14.08
N CYS A 359 5.51 -14.67 13.34
CA CYS A 359 5.01 -15.92 12.79
C CYS A 359 6.00 -16.57 11.82
N ALA A 360 6.68 -15.80 10.99
CA ALA A 360 7.70 -16.32 10.08
C ALA A 360 8.92 -16.87 10.83
N VAL A 361 9.35 -16.21 11.91
CA VAL A 361 10.46 -16.67 12.75
C VAL A 361 10.09 -17.94 13.54
N LEU A 362 8.89 -17.97 14.12
CA LEU A 362 8.38 -19.12 14.87
C LEU A 362 8.20 -20.35 13.96
N SER A 363 7.66 -20.17 12.75
CA SER A 363 7.53 -21.24 11.76
C SER A 363 8.89 -21.80 11.34
N LYS A 364 9.90 -20.95 11.11
CA LYS A 364 11.27 -21.41 10.80
C LYS A 364 11.91 -22.16 11.99
N LYS A 365 11.73 -21.68 13.21
CA LYS A 365 12.22 -22.37 14.41
C LYS A 365 11.54 -23.73 14.63
N ALA A 366 10.22 -23.78 14.44
CA ALA A 366 9.46 -25.04 14.54
C ALA A 366 9.89 -26.08 13.49
N THR A 367 10.11 -25.65 12.24
CA THR A 367 10.61 -26.54 11.18
C THR A 367 12.06 -27.00 11.41
N HIS A 368 12.91 -26.13 11.99
CA HIS A 368 14.28 -26.51 12.37
C HIS A 368 14.29 -27.50 13.54
N PHE A 369 13.46 -27.26 14.56
CA PHE A 369 13.31 -28.15 15.70
C PHE A 369 12.76 -29.52 15.32
N LEU A 370 11.79 -29.57 14.40
CA LEU A 370 11.24 -30.84 13.87
C LEU A 370 12.27 -31.59 13.01
N LYS A 371 13.07 -30.90 12.19
CA LYS A 371 14.15 -31.49 11.42
C LYS A 371 15.25 -32.07 12.32
N ASP A 372 15.66 -31.31 13.33
CA ASP A 372 16.69 -31.76 14.28
C ASP A 372 16.17 -32.90 15.17
N GLY A 373 14.91 -32.86 15.58
CA GLY A 373 14.26 -33.95 16.28
C GLY A 373 14.17 -35.22 15.44
N PHE A 374 13.82 -35.11 14.15
CA PHE A 374 13.74 -36.26 13.23
C PHE A 374 15.12 -36.83 12.89
N LEU A 375 16.15 -35.99 12.78
CA LEU A 375 17.54 -36.43 12.62
C LEU A 375 18.05 -37.16 13.88
N ARG A 376 17.76 -36.66 15.06
CA ARG A 376 18.12 -37.37 16.31
C ARG A 376 17.43 -38.70 16.45
N LEU A 377 16.15 -38.82 16.12
CA LEU A 377 15.42 -40.09 16.10
C LEU A 377 16.02 -41.09 15.10
N LYS A 378 16.39 -40.65 13.90
CA LYS A 378 17.06 -41.53 12.92
C LYS A 378 18.43 -42.02 13.43
N PHE A 379 19.21 -41.15 14.09
CA PHE A 379 20.49 -41.56 14.69
C PHE A 379 20.31 -42.53 15.85
N VAL A 380 19.33 -42.33 16.71
CA VAL A 380 19.01 -43.25 17.82
C VAL A 380 18.51 -44.60 17.30
N CYS A 381 17.61 -44.61 16.32
CA CYS A 381 17.15 -45.86 15.69
C CYS A 381 18.28 -46.59 14.97
N ALA A 382 19.18 -45.91 14.28
CA ALA A 382 20.31 -46.51 13.62
C ALA A 382 21.35 -47.08 14.61
N ALA A 383 21.58 -46.40 15.73
CA ALA A 383 22.45 -46.86 16.80
C ALA A 383 21.87 -48.08 17.55
N THR A 384 20.55 -48.09 17.78
CA THR A 384 19.87 -49.23 18.42
C THR A 384 19.84 -50.43 17.47
N ALA A 385 19.60 -50.25 16.18
CA ALA A 385 19.66 -51.32 15.20
C ALA A 385 21.07 -51.95 15.08
N LYS A 386 22.14 -51.13 15.10
CA LYS A 386 23.53 -51.60 15.13
C LYS A 386 23.85 -52.40 16.41
N ARG A 387 23.36 -52.02 17.58
CA ARG A 387 23.53 -52.77 18.84
C ARG A 387 22.76 -54.10 18.85
N CYS A 388 21.56 -54.13 18.27
CA CYS A 388 20.79 -55.40 18.12
C CYS A 388 21.47 -56.41 17.16
N ILE A 389 22.15 -55.94 16.10
CA ILE A 389 22.85 -56.79 15.16
C ILE A 389 24.19 -57.31 15.78
N ALA A 390 24.91 -56.47 16.53
CA ALA A 390 26.15 -56.85 17.19
C ALA A 390 25.93 -57.82 18.38
N GLY A 391 24.78 -57.76 19.05
CA GLY A 391 24.43 -58.68 20.17
C GLY A 391 23.88 -60.03 19.74
N ARG A 392 23.73 -60.31 18.44
CA ARG A 392 23.34 -61.66 17.90
C ARG A 392 24.53 -62.47 17.32
N LEU A 393 25.72 -61.89 17.36
CA LEU A 393 26.96 -62.51 16.86
C LEU A 393 27.95 -62.86 17.97
N SER A 394 27.57 -62.75 19.21
CA SER A 394 28.22 -63.25 20.41
C SER A 394 27.28 -64.30 21.05
#